data_c5e164c3711f3cb8ddb22b1b0fc43edb
#
_entry.id   c5e164c3711f3cb8ddb22b1b0fc43edb
#
_cell.length_a   1.000
_cell.length_b   1.000
_cell.length_c   1.000
_cell.angle_alpha   90.00
_cell.angle_beta   90.00
_cell.angle_gamma   90.00
#
_symmetry.space_group_name_H-M   'P 1'
#
loop_
_entity.id
_entity.type
_entity.pdbx_description
1 polymer ?
#
loop_
_entity_poly.entity_id
_entity_poly.type
_entity_poly.pdbx_seq_one_letter_code
_entity_poly.pdbx_strand_id
1 'polypeptide(L)'
;MARMLRIGLVIDDGLDKPDGVQQIVLTLGRRLAALGHEVHYLTSSTERTDLPHLHVLGRTVSVRFNGNRLRSPLPARRADVRRVLAEVPFDVLHVTMPYSPLLAGRVVSAASPRTAVVGQFVIYPQDRPTRWGIRALGLLERRRLRRFDAISALSEAARESVRAGFGRDDVPVIGGPVELGGPVQPGGPVEPGGAVEPRGEVAPGAPVAPGEHAEPGDPGDRPVRIVFLGRLVERKGPRELLAAVAAMPASRPWTLTLAGRGPLLEDLRERARAAGIADRVDFPGFVAEEDKAALLAGADVVALPSTGGESFGMSVVEALADAGGVVLAGDNPGYRTPMAGLEDQLVDPGDTAAFARTLARWVDDPAARAAARSPQRAAAQRFEAGAITEQTLAWYEAAIAARRADARAPR
;
A
#
# COMPACT_ATOMS: atom_id res chain seq x y z
N MET A 1 -7.51 12.00 -30.53
CA MET A 1 -6.56 12.28 -29.42
C MET A 1 -7.38 12.58 -28.18
N ALA A 2 -7.16 11.90 -27.09
CA ALA A 2 -7.81 12.20 -25.81
C ALA A 2 -7.42 13.61 -25.36
N ARG A 3 -8.35 14.34 -24.75
CA ARG A 3 -8.11 15.69 -24.26
C ARG A 3 -7.09 15.66 -23.12
N MET A 4 -6.04 16.48 -23.19
CA MET A 4 -5.15 16.71 -22.06
C MET A 4 -5.93 17.30 -20.88
N LEU A 5 -5.82 16.70 -19.70
CA LEU A 5 -6.40 17.17 -18.45
C LEU A 5 -5.35 17.77 -17.55
N ARG A 6 -5.73 18.80 -16.76
CA ARG A 6 -4.97 19.29 -15.62
C ARG A 6 -5.49 18.65 -14.35
N ILE A 7 -4.67 17.81 -13.75
CA ILE A 7 -5.06 16.92 -12.64
C ILE A 7 -4.30 17.33 -11.38
N GLY A 8 -5.00 17.61 -10.30
CA GLY A 8 -4.40 17.83 -8.99
C GLY A 8 -4.56 16.61 -8.11
N LEU A 9 -3.46 15.94 -7.76
CA LEU A 9 -3.44 14.84 -6.78
C LEU A 9 -3.19 15.41 -5.39
N VAL A 10 -4.18 15.29 -4.50
CA VAL A 10 -4.17 15.92 -3.17
C VAL A 10 -3.99 14.87 -2.09
N ILE A 11 -2.91 15.00 -1.33
CA ILE A 11 -2.59 14.12 -0.20
C ILE A 11 -2.23 14.94 1.05
N ASP A 12 -2.81 14.60 2.19
CA ASP A 12 -2.55 15.29 3.47
C ASP A 12 -1.19 14.94 4.08
N ASP A 13 -0.61 13.83 3.70
CA ASP A 13 0.70 13.37 4.18
C ASP A 13 1.84 13.85 3.27
N GLY A 14 3.09 13.60 3.70
CA GLY A 14 4.28 13.82 2.88
C GLY A 14 4.44 12.75 1.81
N LEU A 15 5.29 13.01 0.80
CA LEU A 15 5.61 12.05 -0.27
C LEU A 15 7.00 11.40 -0.11
N ASP A 16 7.60 11.51 1.09
CA ASP A 16 8.98 11.09 1.36
C ASP A 16 9.12 9.62 1.75
N LYS A 17 8.04 9.01 2.26
CA LYS A 17 8.05 7.63 2.73
C LYS A 17 7.35 6.72 1.73
N PRO A 18 7.86 5.52 1.48
CA PRO A 18 7.22 4.56 0.57
C PRO A 18 6.06 3.82 1.26
N ASP A 19 5.12 4.55 1.87
CA ASP A 19 3.89 3.95 2.40
C ASP A 19 2.86 3.76 1.28
N GLY A 20 1.95 2.79 1.42
CA GLY A 20 1.06 2.37 0.34
C GLY A 20 0.25 3.48 -0.33
N VAL A 21 -0.28 4.45 0.44
CA VAL A 21 -1.06 5.57 -0.13
C VAL A 21 -0.19 6.51 -0.96
N GLN A 22 1.05 6.75 -0.51
CA GLN A 22 2.01 7.59 -1.22
C GLN A 22 2.46 6.93 -2.52
N GLN A 23 2.70 5.62 -2.50
CA GLN A 23 3.01 4.84 -3.71
C GLN A 23 1.86 4.88 -4.72
N ILE A 24 0.60 4.77 -4.27
CA ILE A 24 -0.59 4.91 -5.11
C ILE A 24 -0.59 6.26 -5.83
N VAL A 25 -0.42 7.36 -5.08
CA VAL A 25 -0.42 8.73 -5.63
C VAL A 25 0.73 8.94 -6.61
N LEU A 26 1.93 8.46 -6.29
CA LEU A 26 3.12 8.61 -7.13
C LEU A 26 3.02 7.77 -8.41
N THR A 27 2.59 6.52 -8.30
CA THR A 27 2.43 5.63 -9.46
C THR A 27 1.34 6.15 -10.39
N LEU A 28 0.16 6.51 -9.85
CA LEU A 28 -0.92 7.09 -10.62
C LEU A 28 -0.47 8.37 -11.33
N GLY A 29 0.24 9.26 -10.62
CA GLY A 29 0.70 10.52 -11.19
C GLY A 29 1.70 10.32 -12.33
N ARG A 30 2.66 9.39 -12.19
CA ARG A 30 3.60 9.06 -13.28
C ARG A 30 2.87 8.49 -14.50
N ARG A 31 1.92 7.58 -14.31
CA ARG A 31 1.14 6.98 -15.41
C ARG A 31 0.28 8.01 -16.12
N LEU A 32 -0.40 8.89 -15.39
CA LEU A 32 -1.18 9.98 -15.97
C LEU A 32 -0.32 10.94 -16.78
N ALA A 33 0.86 11.30 -16.26
CA ALA A 33 1.82 12.15 -16.97
C ALA A 33 2.35 11.47 -18.25
N ALA A 34 2.64 10.18 -18.21
CA ALA A 34 3.05 9.40 -19.38
C ALA A 34 1.97 9.33 -20.47
N LEU A 35 0.68 9.43 -20.10
CA LEU A 35 -0.45 9.54 -21.03
C LEU A 35 -0.66 10.98 -21.56
N GLY A 36 0.21 11.93 -21.21
CA GLY A 36 0.18 13.31 -21.71
C GLY A 36 -0.73 14.25 -20.92
N HIS A 37 -1.13 13.89 -19.70
CA HIS A 37 -1.86 14.78 -18.80
C HIS A 37 -0.89 15.66 -17.99
N GLU A 38 -1.33 16.89 -17.64
CA GLU A 38 -0.59 17.79 -16.75
C GLU A 38 -0.95 17.45 -15.28
N VAL A 39 0.01 16.84 -14.55
CA VAL A 39 -0.21 16.36 -13.20
C VAL A 39 0.48 17.25 -12.17
N HIS A 40 -0.26 17.70 -11.17
CA HIS A 40 0.22 18.48 -10.05
C HIS A 40 0.05 17.70 -8.75
N TYR A 41 1.07 17.72 -7.89
CA TYR A 41 1.02 17.11 -6.57
C TYR A 41 0.82 18.17 -5.50
N LEU A 42 -0.28 18.10 -4.76
CA LEU A 42 -0.60 19.01 -3.66
C LEU A 42 -0.45 18.23 -2.34
N THR A 43 0.61 18.52 -1.60
CA THR A 43 0.98 17.79 -0.37
C THR A 43 1.19 18.72 0.81
N SER A 44 1.09 18.18 2.03
CA SER A 44 1.34 18.95 3.24
C SER A 44 2.81 19.27 3.45
N SER A 45 3.69 18.31 3.23
CA SER A 45 5.14 18.49 3.38
C SER A 45 5.88 17.41 2.61
N THR A 46 7.01 17.77 2.00
CA THR A 46 7.93 16.79 1.41
C THR A 46 9.30 17.44 1.23
N GLU A 47 10.34 16.64 1.27
CA GLU A 47 11.73 17.02 0.96
C GLU A 47 12.07 16.68 -0.50
N ARG A 48 11.16 16.04 -1.24
CA ARG A 48 11.33 15.70 -2.65
C ARG A 48 11.39 16.94 -3.54
N THR A 49 12.27 16.90 -4.52
CA THR A 49 12.45 17.97 -5.55
C THR A 49 12.34 17.41 -6.97
N ASP A 50 12.18 16.10 -7.11
CA ASP A 50 12.17 15.37 -8.38
C ASP A 50 10.77 15.30 -9.03
N LEU A 51 9.71 15.72 -8.33
CA LEU A 51 8.36 15.71 -8.86
C LEU A 51 8.02 16.99 -9.60
N PRO A 52 7.54 16.91 -10.85
CA PRO A 52 7.06 18.08 -11.57
C PRO A 52 5.81 18.65 -10.90
N HIS A 53 5.65 19.97 -10.98
CA HIS A 53 4.46 20.68 -10.47
C HIS A 53 4.10 20.31 -9.00
N LEU A 54 5.13 20.23 -8.15
CA LEU A 54 4.96 19.95 -6.73
C LEU A 54 4.57 21.21 -5.95
N HIS A 55 3.47 21.15 -5.20
CA HIS A 55 2.97 22.22 -4.33
C HIS A 55 2.97 21.76 -2.87
N VAL A 56 3.93 22.27 -2.09
CA VAL A 56 4.00 22.04 -0.65
C VAL A 56 3.16 23.10 0.05
N LEU A 57 1.98 22.73 0.55
CA LEU A 57 0.96 23.68 1.03
C LEU A 57 0.72 23.58 2.54
N GLY A 58 1.21 22.52 3.18
CA GLY A 58 1.07 22.32 4.62
C GLY A 58 2.28 22.83 5.40
N ARG A 59 2.20 22.60 6.69
CA ARG A 59 3.29 22.76 7.66
C ARG A 59 3.28 21.52 8.54
N THR A 60 4.43 21.04 8.93
CA THR A 60 4.55 19.98 9.91
C THR A 60 5.11 20.54 11.21
N VAL A 61 4.56 20.11 12.33
CA VAL A 61 5.15 20.36 13.65
C VAL A 61 5.72 19.03 14.12
N SER A 62 6.97 19.08 14.55
CA SER A 62 7.62 17.94 15.18
C SER A 62 7.20 17.90 16.65
N VAL A 63 6.38 16.91 17.00
CA VAL A 63 5.98 16.66 18.39
C VAL A 63 6.78 15.47 18.93
N ARG A 64 7.42 15.66 20.08
CA ARG A 64 8.05 14.54 20.81
C ARG A 64 6.96 13.76 21.56
N PHE A 65 6.77 12.50 21.18
CA PHE A 65 5.89 11.58 21.88
C PHE A 65 6.60 10.26 22.11
N ASN A 66 6.67 9.80 23.34
CA ASN A 66 7.36 8.56 23.76
C ASN A 66 8.79 8.39 23.17
N GLY A 67 9.59 9.47 23.23
CA GLY A 67 10.98 9.43 22.73
C GLY A 67 11.14 9.55 21.20
N ASN A 68 10.06 9.48 20.44
CA ASN A 68 10.04 9.61 18.98
C ASN A 68 9.61 11.02 18.55
N ARG A 69 10.22 11.53 17.47
CA ARG A 69 9.74 12.74 16.79
C ARG A 69 8.67 12.34 15.79
N LEU A 70 7.41 12.62 16.12
CA LEU A 70 6.28 12.48 15.19
C LEU A 70 6.10 13.81 14.45
N ARG A 71 6.12 13.78 13.12
CA ARG A 71 5.71 14.93 12.30
C ARG A 71 4.18 14.88 12.19
N SER A 72 3.49 15.85 12.81
CA SER A 72 2.04 16.01 12.68
C SER A 72 1.73 17.10 11.67
N PRO A 73 0.93 16.85 10.63
CA PRO A 73 0.56 17.87 9.67
C PRO A 73 -0.34 18.91 10.34
N LEU A 74 -0.06 20.18 10.07
CA LEU A 74 -0.91 21.31 10.43
C LEU A 74 -1.83 21.65 9.24
N PRO A 75 -2.98 22.28 9.50
CA PRO A 75 -3.85 22.75 8.42
C PRO A 75 -3.12 23.71 7.49
N ALA A 76 -3.22 23.48 6.18
CA ALA A 76 -2.65 24.35 5.15
C ALA A 76 -3.15 25.80 5.27
N ARG A 77 -2.34 26.79 4.90
CA ARG A 77 -2.81 28.19 4.88
C ARG A 77 -3.82 28.39 3.75
N ARG A 78 -4.98 28.97 4.08
CA ARG A 78 -6.04 29.24 3.08
C ARG A 78 -5.56 30.11 1.92
N ALA A 79 -4.66 31.05 2.18
CA ALA A 79 -4.10 31.93 1.16
C ALA A 79 -3.27 31.15 0.13
N ASP A 80 -2.38 30.25 0.59
CA ASP A 80 -1.52 29.45 -0.29
C ASP A 80 -2.33 28.49 -1.17
N VAL A 81 -3.34 27.82 -0.56
CA VAL A 81 -4.26 26.96 -1.30
C VAL A 81 -5.02 27.76 -2.37
N ARG A 82 -5.59 28.93 -2.01
CA ARG A 82 -6.32 29.76 -2.97
C ARG A 82 -5.42 30.26 -4.10
N ARG A 83 -4.17 30.62 -3.79
CA ARG A 83 -3.20 31.06 -4.80
C ARG A 83 -2.97 29.96 -5.83
N VAL A 84 -2.62 28.75 -5.41
CA VAL A 84 -2.37 27.62 -6.34
C VAL A 84 -3.62 27.30 -7.17
N LEU A 85 -4.81 27.27 -6.55
CA LEU A 85 -6.06 26.99 -7.27
C LEU A 85 -6.49 28.13 -8.22
N ALA A 86 -5.99 29.33 -8.04
CA ALA A 86 -6.21 30.45 -8.96
C ALA A 86 -5.21 30.45 -10.12
N GLU A 87 -3.95 30.06 -9.85
CA GLU A 87 -2.88 29.97 -10.85
C GLU A 87 -3.06 28.79 -11.80
N VAL A 88 -3.56 27.65 -11.28
CA VAL A 88 -3.74 26.43 -12.07
C VAL A 88 -5.23 26.13 -12.25
N PRO A 89 -5.78 26.25 -13.48
CA PRO A 89 -7.19 25.92 -13.76
C PRO A 89 -7.36 24.41 -13.90
N PHE A 90 -7.47 23.72 -12.76
CA PHE A 90 -7.64 22.27 -12.71
C PHE A 90 -8.95 21.81 -13.37
N ASP A 91 -8.89 20.76 -14.18
CA ASP A 91 -10.07 20.05 -14.66
C ASP A 91 -10.64 19.15 -13.55
N VAL A 92 -9.74 18.48 -12.79
CA VAL A 92 -10.11 17.59 -11.68
C VAL A 92 -9.12 17.68 -10.53
N LEU A 93 -9.64 17.59 -9.31
CA LEU A 93 -8.86 17.41 -8.07
C LEU A 93 -9.20 16.04 -7.49
N HIS A 94 -8.21 15.15 -7.45
CA HIS A 94 -8.33 13.84 -6.82
C HIS A 94 -7.82 13.92 -5.39
N VAL A 95 -8.72 13.76 -4.44
CA VAL A 95 -8.45 13.90 -3.01
C VAL A 95 -8.38 12.53 -2.36
N THR A 96 -7.20 12.14 -1.91
CA THR A 96 -7.06 11.01 -1.02
C THR A 96 -7.49 11.41 0.39
N MET A 97 -8.27 10.59 1.07
CA MET A 97 -8.84 10.88 2.41
C MET A 97 -9.80 12.09 2.42
N PRO A 98 -10.95 12.01 1.73
CA PRO A 98 -11.86 13.14 1.53
C PRO A 98 -12.48 13.73 2.81
N TYR A 99 -12.43 13.02 3.92
CA TYR A 99 -12.92 13.48 5.24
C TYR A 99 -11.90 14.28 6.04
N SER A 100 -10.66 14.42 5.57
CA SER A 100 -9.64 15.17 6.32
C SER A 100 -9.94 16.66 6.33
N PRO A 101 -9.92 17.31 7.50
CA PRO A 101 -10.11 18.76 7.63
C PRO A 101 -8.84 19.57 7.33
N LEU A 102 -7.71 18.91 7.10
CA LEU A 102 -6.39 19.51 6.92
C LEU A 102 -6.22 20.12 5.52
N LEU A 103 -5.22 19.70 4.75
CA LEU A 103 -5.00 20.20 3.40
C LEU A 103 -6.18 19.84 2.48
N ALA A 104 -6.60 18.56 2.49
CA ALA A 104 -7.69 18.07 1.64
C ALA A 104 -8.96 18.90 1.81
N GLY A 105 -9.42 19.11 3.05
CA GLY A 105 -10.61 19.93 3.32
C GLY A 105 -10.47 21.39 2.91
N ARG A 106 -9.25 21.95 2.95
CA ARG A 106 -8.97 23.32 2.47
C ARG A 106 -9.05 23.43 0.95
N VAL A 107 -8.46 22.44 0.26
CA VAL A 107 -8.49 22.35 -1.21
C VAL A 107 -9.94 22.19 -1.68
N VAL A 108 -10.70 21.23 -1.14
CA VAL A 108 -12.11 21.01 -1.47
C VAL A 108 -12.97 22.25 -1.28
N SER A 109 -12.75 22.98 -0.14
CA SER A 109 -13.52 24.19 0.17
C SER A 109 -13.18 25.39 -0.74
N ALA A 110 -11.99 25.40 -1.33
CA ALA A 110 -11.51 26.50 -2.17
C ALA A 110 -11.58 26.16 -3.68
N ALA A 111 -11.93 24.92 -4.02
CA ALA A 111 -12.01 24.48 -5.42
C ALA A 111 -13.02 25.29 -6.23
N SER A 112 -12.64 25.65 -7.46
CA SER A 112 -13.50 26.38 -8.39
C SER A 112 -14.80 25.60 -8.64
N PRO A 113 -15.95 26.30 -8.81
CA PRO A 113 -17.20 25.65 -9.21
C PRO A 113 -17.12 24.87 -10.54
N ARG A 114 -16.12 25.15 -11.37
CA ARG A 114 -15.91 24.49 -12.66
C ARG A 114 -15.01 23.26 -12.56
N THR A 115 -14.22 23.13 -11.48
CA THR A 115 -13.31 22.01 -11.25
C THR A 115 -14.08 20.83 -10.69
N ALA A 116 -13.96 19.66 -11.29
CA ALA A 116 -14.46 18.43 -10.70
C ALA A 116 -13.64 18.06 -9.45
N VAL A 117 -14.30 17.60 -8.40
CA VAL A 117 -13.64 17.13 -7.18
C VAL A 117 -14.04 15.69 -6.95
N VAL A 118 -13.05 14.79 -6.97
CA VAL A 118 -13.27 13.37 -6.71
C VAL A 118 -12.54 12.96 -5.45
N GLY A 119 -13.10 12.02 -4.71
CA GLY A 119 -12.55 11.56 -3.44
C GLY A 119 -12.34 10.05 -3.40
N GLN A 120 -11.16 9.60 -2.98
CA GLN A 120 -10.88 8.19 -2.77
C GLN A 120 -10.66 7.88 -1.30
N PHE A 121 -11.47 6.95 -0.76
CA PHE A 121 -11.31 6.46 0.61
C PHE A 121 -10.28 5.34 0.63
N VAL A 122 -9.19 5.57 1.36
CA VAL A 122 -8.02 4.67 1.39
C VAL A 122 -7.80 4.00 2.74
N ILE A 123 -8.65 4.25 3.75
CA ILE A 123 -8.51 3.73 5.11
C ILE A 123 -9.67 2.82 5.47
N TYR A 124 -9.34 1.69 6.10
CA TYR A 124 -10.26 0.81 6.80
C TYR A 124 -10.04 0.91 8.31
N PRO A 125 -11.01 1.45 9.09
CA PRO A 125 -10.91 1.52 10.54
C PRO A 125 -11.19 0.16 11.17
N GLN A 126 -10.23 -0.38 11.90
CA GLN A 126 -10.34 -1.70 12.52
C GLN A 126 -11.12 -1.69 13.83
N ASP A 127 -10.92 -0.65 14.64
CA ASP A 127 -11.48 -0.57 15.99
C ASP A 127 -12.72 0.31 16.06
N ARG A 128 -13.53 0.06 17.10
CA ARG A 128 -14.76 0.83 17.36
C ARG A 128 -14.51 2.33 17.59
N PRO A 129 -13.49 2.75 18.37
CA PRO A 129 -13.17 4.17 18.55
C PRO A 129 -12.87 4.89 17.25
N THR A 130 -12.03 4.30 16.39
CA THR A 130 -11.70 4.88 15.07
C THR A 130 -12.94 4.96 14.17
N ARG A 131 -13.82 3.94 14.16
CA ARG A 131 -15.10 3.98 13.44
C ARG A 131 -16.00 5.12 13.93
N TRP A 132 -16.11 5.33 15.23
CA TRP A 132 -16.86 6.43 15.80
C TRP A 132 -16.24 7.79 15.45
N GLY A 133 -14.92 7.91 15.52
CA GLY A 133 -14.18 9.10 15.10
C GLY A 133 -14.45 9.48 13.64
N ILE A 134 -14.40 8.49 12.72
CA ILE A 134 -14.71 8.70 11.29
C ILE A 134 -16.18 9.11 11.10
N ARG A 135 -17.13 8.51 11.82
CA ARG A 135 -18.55 8.92 11.77
C ARG A 135 -18.75 10.36 12.24
N ALA A 136 -18.16 10.70 13.37
CA ALA A 136 -18.23 12.08 13.91
C ALA A 136 -17.60 13.08 12.93
N LEU A 137 -16.44 12.75 12.36
CA LEU A 137 -15.76 13.56 11.34
C LEU A 137 -16.61 13.70 10.08
N GLY A 138 -17.24 12.62 9.63
CA GLY A 138 -18.16 12.63 8.48
C GLY A 138 -19.37 13.55 8.71
N LEU A 139 -19.94 13.56 9.91
CA LEU A 139 -21.00 14.47 10.28
C LEU A 139 -20.55 15.93 10.28
N LEU A 140 -19.37 16.21 10.84
CA LEU A 140 -18.78 17.55 10.86
C LEU A 140 -18.46 18.05 9.45
N GLU A 141 -17.93 17.18 8.60
CA GLU A 141 -17.52 17.50 7.24
C GLU A 141 -18.64 17.33 6.19
N ARG A 142 -19.89 17.01 6.61
CA ARG A 142 -21.02 16.72 5.72
C ARG A 142 -21.26 17.76 4.64
N ARG A 143 -21.03 19.05 4.95
CA ARG A 143 -21.17 20.12 3.95
C ARG A 143 -20.09 20.05 2.88
N ARG A 144 -18.84 19.70 3.25
CA ARG A 144 -17.73 19.53 2.31
C ARG A 144 -17.86 18.26 1.49
N LEU A 145 -18.37 17.18 2.09
CA LEU A 145 -18.60 15.92 1.37
C LEU A 145 -19.61 16.06 0.22
N ARG A 146 -20.54 17.02 0.32
CA ARG A 146 -21.46 17.36 -0.78
C ARG A 146 -20.77 18.03 -1.98
N ARG A 147 -19.50 18.49 -1.81
CA ARG A 147 -18.74 19.10 -2.89
C ARG A 147 -18.12 18.08 -3.84
N PHE A 148 -18.01 16.83 -3.39
CA PHE A 148 -17.48 15.78 -4.25
C PHE A 148 -18.47 15.40 -5.35
N ASP A 149 -17.98 15.40 -6.60
CA ASP A 149 -18.74 14.99 -7.77
C ASP A 149 -18.81 13.48 -7.88
N ALA A 150 -17.74 12.79 -7.46
CA ALA A 150 -17.69 11.35 -7.36
C ALA A 150 -16.81 10.91 -6.19
N ILE A 151 -17.12 9.73 -5.63
CA ILE A 151 -16.36 9.10 -4.55
C ILE A 151 -16.07 7.66 -4.96
N SER A 152 -14.85 7.19 -4.68
CA SER A 152 -14.44 5.80 -4.82
C SER A 152 -13.84 5.27 -3.52
N ALA A 153 -13.69 3.97 -3.42
CA ALA A 153 -12.97 3.31 -2.34
C ALA A 153 -11.81 2.49 -2.90
N LEU A 154 -10.72 2.38 -2.15
CA LEU A 154 -9.53 1.63 -2.54
C LEU A 154 -9.75 0.12 -2.53
N SER A 155 -10.68 -0.37 -1.69
CA SER A 155 -10.97 -1.78 -1.50
C SER A 155 -12.41 -1.98 -1.05
N GLU A 156 -12.90 -3.22 -1.05
CA GLU A 156 -14.19 -3.58 -0.47
C GLU A 156 -14.27 -3.21 1.02
N ALA A 157 -13.18 -3.40 1.76
CA ALA A 157 -13.11 -2.99 3.16
C ALA A 157 -13.27 -1.46 3.33
N ALA A 158 -12.59 -0.67 2.50
CA ALA A 158 -12.73 0.78 2.51
C ALA A 158 -14.14 1.22 2.06
N ARG A 159 -14.75 0.52 1.09
CA ARG A 159 -16.14 0.77 0.63
C ARG A 159 -17.17 0.50 1.74
N GLU A 160 -17.00 -0.58 2.48
CA GLU A 160 -17.86 -0.87 3.64
C GLU A 160 -17.80 0.26 4.68
N SER A 161 -16.60 0.82 4.91
CA SER A 161 -16.41 1.94 5.82
C SER A 161 -17.10 3.22 5.32
N VAL A 162 -17.08 3.48 4.01
CA VAL A 162 -17.83 4.58 3.40
C VAL A 162 -19.32 4.38 3.59
N ARG A 163 -19.84 3.19 3.29
CA ARG A 163 -21.24 2.81 3.47
C ARG A 163 -21.69 3.02 4.91
N ALA A 164 -20.92 2.48 5.86
CA ALA A 164 -21.22 2.56 7.28
C ALA A 164 -21.11 3.99 7.86
N GLY A 165 -20.17 4.81 7.33
CA GLY A 165 -19.90 6.17 7.83
C GLY A 165 -20.70 7.27 7.14
N PHE A 166 -21.02 7.12 5.85
CA PHE A 166 -21.56 8.17 4.99
C PHE A 166 -22.88 7.80 4.32
N GLY A 167 -23.37 6.56 4.50
CA GLY A 167 -24.67 6.11 3.99
C GLY A 167 -24.74 6.08 2.45
N ARG A 168 -23.59 5.86 1.77
CA ARG A 168 -23.54 5.74 0.31
C ARG A 168 -23.25 4.30 -0.07
N ASP A 169 -24.09 3.75 -0.94
CA ASP A 169 -23.98 2.36 -1.44
C ASP A 169 -23.38 2.28 -2.84
N ASP A 170 -23.42 3.38 -3.59
CA ASP A 170 -23.01 3.51 -4.99
C ASP A 170 -21.52 3.88 -5.16
N VAL A 171 -20.66 3.40 -4.26
CA VAL A 171 -19.24 3.75 -4.27
C VAL A 171 -18.44 2.67 -5.02
N PRO A 172 -17.85 2.98 -6.20
CA PRO A 172 -17.02 2.03 -6.92
C PRO A 172 -15.73 1.73 -6.15
N VAL A 173 -15.21 0.51 -6.33
CA VAL A 173 -13.87 0.13 -5.86
C VAL A 173 -12.89 0.34 -7.00
N ILE A 174 -11.92 1.23 -6.81
CA ILE A 174 -10.78 1.45 -7.69
C ILE A 174 -9.53 1.13 -6.89
N GLY A 175 -8.89 0.01 -7.18
CA GLY A 175 -7.72 -0.48 -6.44
C GLY A 175 -6.50 0.42 -6.55
N GLY A 176 -5.46 0.11 -5.79
CA GLY A 176 -4.18 0.79 -5.93
C GLY A 176 -3.44 0.31 -7.18
N PRO A 177 -2.88 1.23 -7.99
CA PRO A 177 -2.05 0.86 -9.14
C PRO A 177 -0.73 0.25 -8.68
N VAL A 178 -0.39 -0.92 -9.22
CA VAL A 178 0.87 -1.63 -8.97
C VAL A 178 1.61 -1.80 -10.30
N GLU A 179 2.88 -1.43 -10.33
CA GLU A 179 3.74 -1.69 -11.48
C GLU A 179 4.08 -3.18 -11.48
N LEU A 180 3.63 -3.90 -12.50
CA LEU A 180 3.87 -5.33 -12.67
C LEU A 180 4.89 -5.55 -13.78
N GLY A 181 5.94 -6.36 -13.51
CA GLY A 181 6.79 -6.93 -14.55
C GLY A 181 7.84 -6.01 -15.19
N GLY A 182 8.42 -5.06 -14.46
CA GLY A 182 9.57 -4.31 -14.93
C GLY A 182 10.38 -3.72 -13.79
N PRO A 183 11.71 -3.49 -13.97
CA PRO A 183 12.44 -2.69 -13.00
C PRO A 183 11.78 -1.30 -12.98
N VAL A 184 11.29 -0.90 -11.82
CA VAL A 184 10.94 0.50 -11.58
C VAL A 184 12.20 1.30 -11.91
N GLN A 185 12.19 2.09 -12.98
CA GLN A 185 13.30 3.03 -13.18
C GLN A 185 13.30 3.95 -11.97
N PRO A 186 14.35 3.95 -11.16
CA PRO A 186 14.46 4.89 -10.06
C PRO A 186 14.41 6.29 -10.67
N GLY A 187 13.48 7.10 -10.26
CA GLY A 187 13.64 8.54 -10.39
C GLY A 187 14.98 8.87 -9.75
N GLY A 188 15.88 9.50 -10.51
CA GLY A 188 17.32 9.66 -10.32
C GLY A 188 17.87 9.70 -8.88
N PRO A 189 19.18 9.58 -8.69
CA PRO A 189 19.80 9.30 -7.42
C PRO A 189 19.32 10.29 -6.36
N VAL A 190 18.64 9.78 -5.34
CA VAL A 190 18.44 10.51 -4.09
C VAL A 190 19.79 10.50 -3.40
N GLU A 191 20.55 11.57 -3.52
CA GLU A 191 21.69 11.79 -2.64
C GLU A 191 21.22 11.63 -1.18
N PRO A 192 21.95 10.91 -0.34
CA PRO A 192 21.56 10.74 1.06
C PRO A 192 21.70 12.09 1.76
N GLY A 193 20.60 12.82 1.86
CA GLY A 193 20.52 14.03 2.66
C GLY A 193 20.75 13.72 4.12
N GLY A 194 21.82 14.26 4.69
CA GLY A 194 22.12 14.50 6.08
C GLY A 194 21.89 13.35 7.06
N ALA A 195 22.97 12.74 7.50
CA ALA A 195 23.04 11.76 8.59
C ALA A 195 22.27 12.26 9.82
N VAL A 196 21.19 11.54 10.15
CA VAL A 196 20.67 11.51 11.52
C VAL A 196 21.52 10.50 12.26
N GLU A 197 22.41 10.96 13.14
CA GLU A 197 23.21 10.09 13.98
C GLU A 197 22.33 9.13 14.79
N PRO A 198 22.47 7.81 14.62
CA PRO A 198 21.90 6.85 15.54
C PRO A 198 22.85 6.69 16.72
N ARG A 199 22.39 7.04 17.90
CA ARG A 199 23.05 6.58 19.12
C ARG A 199 22.78 5.09 19.29
N GLY A 200 23.82 4.29 19.16
CA GLY A 200 23.83 2.85 19.36
C GLY A 200 24.37 2.13 18.13
N GLU A 201 25.70 1.99 18.06
CA GLU A 201 26.39 1.18 17.07
C GLU A 201 26.01 -0.30 17.24
N VAL A 202 25.20 -0.80 16.29
CA VAL A 202 25.27 -2.20 15.88
C VAL A 202 25.95 -2.17 14.53
N ALA A 203 27.10 -2.80 14.43
CA ALA A 203 27.90 -2.87 13.22
C ALA A 203 27.03 -3.28 12.02
N PRO A 204 27.17 -2.62 10.85
CA PRO A 204 26.48 -3.04 9.66
C PRO A 204 26.96 -4.44 9.29
N GLY A 205 26.05 -5.43 9.33
CA GLY A 205 26.30 -6.70 8.67
C GLY A 205 26.59 -6.41 7.20
N ALA A 206 27.63 -7.02 6.68
CA ALA A 206 28.01 -6.92 5.29
C ALA A 206 26.78 -7.15 4.39
N PRO A 207 26.67 -6.47 3.23
CA PRO A 207 25.62 -6.79 2.27
C PRO A 207 25.74 -8.27 1.94
N VAL A 208 24.67 -9.02 2.22
CA VAL A 208 24.59 -10.41 1.80
C VAL A 208 24.54 -10.36 0.29
N ALA A 209 25.62 -10.79 -0.35
CA ALA A 209 25.64 -11.07 -1.76
C ALA A 209 24.45 -11.99 -2.08
N PRO A 210 23.75 -11.80 -3.22
CA PRO A 210 22.74 -12.74 -3.65
C PRO A 210 23.38 -14.13 -3.60
N GLY A 211 22.80 -15.02 -2.77
CA GLY A 211 23.37 -16.33 -2.51
C GLY A 211 23.75 -16.97 -3.84
N GLU A 212 24.97 -17.50 -3.90
CA GLU A 212 25.51 -18.21 -5.06
C GLU A 212 24.37 -19.06 -5.63
N HIS A 213 24.07 -18.87 -6.90
CA HIS A 213 23.10 -19.69 -7.63
C HIS A 213 23.60 -21.13 -7.52
N ALA A 214 23.08 -21.87 -6.55
CA ALA A 214 23.26 -23.30 -6.51
C ALA A 214 22.78 -23.81 -7.87
N GLU A 215 23.65 -24.54 -8.56
CA GLU A 215 23.33 -25.28 -9.78
C GLU A 215 21.94 -25.91 -9.60
N PRO A 216 21.10 -25.98 -10.63
CA PRO A 216 19.75 -26.51 -10.54
C PRO A 216 19.83 -28.01 -10.24
N GLY A 217 19.99 -28.34 -8.96
CA GLY A 217 19.73 -29.69 -8.45
C GLY A 217 18.25 -30.01 -8.65
N ASP A 218 17.92 -31.29 -8.70
CA ASP A 218 16.56 -31.78 -8.85
C ASP A 218 15.64 -30.96 -7.92
N PRO A 219 14.55 -30.34 -8.41
CA PRO A 219 13.61 -29.55 -7.61
C PRO A 219 13.07 -30.29 -6.38
N GLY A 220 13.28 -31.62 -6.32
CA GLY A 220 12.90 -32.48 -5.21
C GLY A 220 13.78 -32.38 -3.96
N ASP A 221 15.05 -32.02 -4.06
CA ASP A 221 16.04 -32.21 -2.98
C ASP A 221 16.37 -30.93 -2.16
N ARG A 222 16.06 -29.73 -2.66
CA ARG A 222 16.31 -28.49 -1.92
C ARG A 222 15.23 -28.18 -0.89
N PRO A 223 15.59 -27.49 0.22
CA PRO A 223 14.60 -26.96 1.15
C PRO A 223 13.58 -26.01 0.47
N VAL A 224 12.33 -26.11 0.86
CA VAL A 224 11.28 -25.20 0.42
C VAL A 224 11.48 -23.83 1.04
N ARG A 225 11.59 -22.79 0.22
CA ARG A 225 11.87 -21.41 0.66
C ARG A 225 10.56 -20.69 0.98
N ILE A 226 10.35 -20.41 2.26
CA ILE A 226 9.25 -19.60 2.77
C ILE A 226 9.77 -18.18 2.97
N VAL A 227 9.10 -17.18 2.41
CA VAL A 227 9.51 -15.77 2.49
C VAL A 227 8.38 -14.93 3.08
N PHE A 228 8.71 -14.13 4.08
CA PHE A 228 7.93 -13.01 4.57
C PHE A 228 8.60 -11.72 4.11
N LEU A 229 7.83 -10.77 3.57
CA LEU A 229 8.33 -9.47 3.17
C LEU A 229 7.45 -8.37 3.79
N GLY A 230 8.02 -7.57 4.70
CA GLY A 230 7.29 -6.49 5.33
C GLY A 230 7.92 -5.96 6.61
N ARG A 231 7.31 -4.93 7.19
CA ARG A 231 7.75 -4.41 8.49
C ARG A 231 7.58 -5.47 9.58
N LEU A 232 8.58 -5.63 10.43
CA LEU A 232 8.54 -6.55 11.58
C LEU A 232 7.78 -5.89 12.75
N VAL A 233 6.45 -5.77 12.59
CA VAL A 233 5.50 -5.22 13.57
C VAL A 233 4.34 -6.19 13.77
N GLU A 234 3.68 -6.13 14.93
CA GLU A 234 2.64 -7.09 15.33
C GLU A 234 1.57 -7.31 14.25
N ARG A 235 0.98 -6.22 13.76
CA ARG A 235 -0.11 -6.32 12.79
C ARG A 235 0.27 -7.02 11.46
N LYS A 236 1.55 -7.15 11.13
CA LYS A 236 2.02 -7.86 9.91
C LYS A 236 2.16 -9.37 10.12
N GLY A 237 2.04 -9.85 11.34
CA GLY A 237 1.98 -11.28 11.67
C GLY A 237 3.28 -12.07 11.57
N PRO A 238 4.48 -11.48 11.74
CA PRO A 238 5.72 -12.27 11.68
C PRO A 238 5.86 -13.25 12.86
N ARG A 239 5.26 -12.94 14.03
CA ARG A 239 5.21 -13.87 15.18
C ARG A 239 4.33 -15.07 14.89
N GLU A 240 3.18 -14.83 14.30
CA GLU A 240 2.19 -15.82 13.92
C GLU A 240 2.78 -16.78 12.87
N LEU A 241 3.51 -16.24 11.88
CA LEU A 241 4.21 -17.06 10.90
C LEU A 241 5.29 -17.91 11.55
N LEU A 242 6.12 -17.31 12.41
CA LEU A 242 7.19 -18.04 13.10
C LEU A 242 6.62 -19.18 13.97
N ALA A 243 5.51 -18.93 14.68
CA ALA A 243 4.84 -19.95 15.47
C ALA A 243 4.26 -21.08 14.58
N ALA A 244 3.68 -20.71 13.43
CA ALA A 244 3.12 -21.68 12.50
C ALA A 244 4.20 -22.57 11.86
N VAL A 245 5.34 -22.00 11.42
CA VAL A 245 6.45 -22.83 10.88
C VAL A 245 7.10 -23.70 11.93
N ALA A 246 7.19 -23.25 13.19
CA ALA A 246 7.71 -24.06 14.30
C ALA A 246 6.80 -25.26 14.61
N ALA A 247 5.49 -25.11 14.43
CA ALA A 247 4.50 -26.16 14.65
C ALA A 247 4.16 -26.97 13.37
N MET A 248 4.78 -26.66 12.25
CA MET A 248 4.43 -27.20 10.95
C MET A 248 4.84 -28.68 10.81
N PRO A 249 3.87 -29.60 10.59
CA PRO A 249 4.15 -31.03 10.40
C PRO A 249 4.55 -31.35 8.95
N ALA A 250 5.46 -30.58 8.37
CA ALA A 250 5.89 -30.77 6.98
C ALA A 250 6.84 -31.95 6.85
N SER A 251 6.69 -32.74 5.78
CA SER A 251 7.57 -33.85 5.46
C SER A 251 8.85 -33.43 4.72
N ARG A 252 8.82 -32.26 4.07
CA ARG A 252 9.97 -31.70 3.31
C ARG A 252 10.76 -30.71 4.15
N PRO A 253 12.08 -30.61 3.94
CA PRO A 253 12.88 -29.57 4.57
C PRO A 253 12.44 -28.18 4.06
N TRP A 254 12.53 -27.20 4.93
CA TRP A 254 12.16 -25.81 4.65
C TRP A 254 13.12 -24.81 5.27
N THR A 255 13.16 -23.61 4.72
CA THR A 255 13.80 -22.42 5.29
C THR A 255 12.81 -21.25 5.32
N LEU A 256 13.00 -20.33 6.28
CA LEU A 256 12.19 -19.13 6.41
C LEU A 256 13.07 -17.89 6.32
N THR A 257 12.72 -16.96 5.43
CA THR A 257 13.34 -15.63 5.35
C THR A 257 12.35 -14.58 5.85
N LEU A 258 12.68 -13.86 6.93
CA LEU A 258 11.90 -12.75 7.46
C LEU A 258 12.54 -11.43 7.02
N ALA A 259 12.20 -10.98 5.80
CA ALA A 259 12.73 -9.80 5.18
C ALA A 259 11.99 -8.53 5.62
N GLY A 260 12.71 -7.61 6.26
CA GLY A 260 12.18 -6.34 6.75
C GLY A 260 12.86 -5.84 8.02
N ARG A 261 12.41 -4.67 8.46
CA ARG A 261 12.87 -4.04 9.72
C ARG A 261 11.68 -3.76 10.64
N GLY A 262 11.93 -3.75 11.93
CA GLY A 262 10.90 -3.39 12.91
C GLY A 262 11.28 -3.76 14.34
N PRO A 263 10.49 -3.30 15.33
CA PRO A 263 10.77 -3.49 16.74
C PRO A 263 10.72 -4.97 17.18
N LEU A 264 10.12 -5.86 16.38
CA LEU A 264 10.01 -7.29 16.74
C LEU A 264 11.25 -8.12 16.38
N LEU A 265 12.30 -7.56 15.76
CA LEU A 265 13.44 -8.34 15.27
C LEU A 265 14.09 -9.21 16.36
N GLU A 266 14.39 -8.63 17.51
CA GLU A 266 15.05 -9.38 18.60
C GLU A 266 14.12 -10.42 19.23
N ASP A 267 12.86 -10.08 19.44
CA ASP A 267 11.84 -11.03 19.92
C ASP A 267 11.68 -12.23 18.95
N LEU A 268 11.69 -11.98 17.65
CA LEU A 268 11.60 -13.05 16.63
C LEU A 268 12.85 -13.96 16.66
N ARG A 269 14.03 -13.40 16.83
CA ARG A 269 15.28 -14.17 16.99
C ARG A 269 15.26 -15.05 18.23
N GLU A 270 14.81 -14.51 19.37
CA GLU A 270 14.69 -15.27 20.61
C GLU A 270 13.67 -16.41 20.47
N ARG A 271 12.51 -16.16 19.87
CA ARG A 271 11.50 -17.19 19.60
C ARG A 271 12.00 -18.29 18.66
N ALA A 272 12.75 -17.94 17.62
CA ALA A 272 13.35 -18.94 16.71
C ALA A 272 14.34 -19.85 17.46
N ARG A 273 15.17 -19.29 18.37
CA ARG A 273 16.07 -20.08 19.22
C ARG A 273 15.29 -20.97 20.20
N ALA A 274 14.28 -20.41 20.86
CA ALA A 274 13.46 -21.15 21.82
C ALA A 274 12.69 -22.31 21.17
N ALA A 275 12.28 -22.14 19.91
CA ALA A 275 11.61 -23.17 19.12
C ALA A 275 12.60 -24.17 18.46
N GLY A 276 13.92 -23.99 18.58
CA GLY A 276 14.92 -24.89 18.01
C GLY A 276 15.02 -24.84 16.47
N ILE A 277 14.60 -23.72 15.85
CA ILE A 277 14.59 -23.53 14.38
C ILE A 277 15.47 -22.38 13.91
N ALA A 278 16.32 -21.83 14.77
CA ALA A 278 17.12 -20.65 14.46
C ALA A 278 18.07 -20.84 13.25
N ASP A 279 18.53 -22.06 13.01
CA ASP A 279 19.36 -22.48 11.89
C ASP A 279 18.63 -22.48 10.54
N ARG A 280 17.29 -22.41 10.55
CA ARG A 280 16.41 -22.39 9.37
C ARG A 280 15.77 -21.05 9.12
N VAL A 281 16.01 -20.04 9.99
CA VAL A 281 15.38 -18.72 9.91
C VAL A 281 16.42 -17.65 9.66
N ASP A 282 16.28 -16.95 8.53
CA ASP A 282 17.14 -15.84 8.15
C ASP A 282 16.44 -14.49 8.32
N PHE A 283 17.22 -13.46 8.70
CA PHE A 283 16.78 -12.08 8.91
C PHE A 283 17.66 -11.11 8.12
N PRO A 284 17.49 -10.98 6.80
CA PRO A 284 18.35 -10.14 5.96
C PRO A 284 18.18 -8.63 6.21
N GLY A 285 17.17 -8.25 6.98
CA GLY A 285 16.88 -6.84 7.20
C GLY A 285 16.07 -6.23 6.06
N PHE A 286 16.32 -4.96 5.74
CA PHE A 286 15.60 -4.24 4.69
C PHE A 286 16.02 -4.74 3.31
N VAL A 287 15.03 -5.01 2.48
CA VAL A 287 15.19 -5.36 1.06
C VAL A 287 14.89 -4.14 0.22
N ALA A 288 15.82 -3.75 -0.66
CA ALA A 288 15.64 -2.64 -1.56
C ALA A 288 14.55 -2.93 -2.61
N GLU A 289 13.96 -1.90 -3.21
CA GLU A 289 12.85 -2.05 -4.15
C GLU A 289 13.24 -2.91 -5.35
N GLU A 290 14.45 -2.70 -5.87
CA GLU A 290 15.03 -3.44 -6.98
C GLU A 290 15.24 -4.93 -6.71
N ASP A 291 15.41 -5.31 -5.44
CA ASP A 291 15.68 -6.70 -5.03
C ASP A 291 14.40 -7.48 -4.68
N LYS A 292 13.28 -6.79 -4.46
CA LYS A 292 12.02 -7.42 -4.05
C LYS A 292 11.53 -8.47 -5.03
N ALA A 293 11.51 -8.15 -6.32
CA ALA A 293 11.04 -9.06 -7.36
C ALA A 293 11.88 -10.35 -7.39
N ALA A 294 13.22 -10.23 -7.27
CA ALA A 294 14.10 -11.39 -7.21
C ALA A 294 13.86 -12.25 -5.97
N LEU A 295 13.68 -11.62 -4.80
CA LEU A 295 13.36 -12.32 -3.56
C LEU A 295 12.04 -13.09 -3.67
N LEU A 296 10.99 -12.46 -4.20
CA LEU A 296 9.67 -13.07 -4.38
C LEU A 296 9.70 -14.19 -5.42
N ALA A 297 10.38 -13.99 -6.56
CA ALA A 297 10.54 -15.00 -7.60
C ALA A 297 11.31 -16.23 -7.10
N GLY A 298 12.24 -16.02 -6.17
CA GLY A 298 12.98 -17.10 -5.52
C GLY A 298 12.19 -17.89 -4.47
N ALA A 299 11.01 -17.43 -4.04
CA ALA A 299 10.23 -18.07 -2.99
C ALA A 299 9.32 -19.19 -3.52
N ASP A 300 9.26 -20.30 -2.79
CA ASP A 300 8.28 -21.37 -3.02
C ASP A 300 6.94 -21.08 -2.35
N VAL A 301 7.00 -20.37 -1.20
CA VAL A 301 5.84 -19.88 -0.46
C VAL A 301 6.14 -18.44 -0.01
N VAL A 302 5.31 -17.49 -0.40
CA VAL A 302 5.33 -16.14 0.17
C VAL A 302 4.21 -16.06 1.20
N ALA A 303 4.55 -15.72 2.45
CA ALA A 303 3.57 -15.63 3.53
C ALA A 303 3.46 -14.19 4.05
N LEU A 304 2.29 -13.59 3.91
CA LEU A 304 1.94 -12.23 4.34
C LEU A 304 0.77 -12.29 5.36
N PRO A 305 0.97 -12.86 6.55
CA PRO A 305 -0.10 -13.21 7.48
C PRO A 305 -0.53 -12.01 8.34
N SER A 306 -0.80 -10.85 7.72
CA SER A 306 -1.25 -9.68 8.46
C SER A 306 -2.54 -9.98 9.24
N THR A 307 -2.50 -9.70 10.56
CA THR A 307 -3.63 -9.91 11.47
C THR A 307 -4.71 -8.84 11.30
N GLY A 308 -4.39 -7.76 10.58
CA GLY A 308 -5.32 -6.66 10.32
C GLY A 308 -4.63 -5.33 10.04
N GLY A 309 -5.40 -4.20 10.00
CA GLY A 309 -4.89 -2.86 9.71
C GLY A 309 -4.52 -2.62 8.26
N GLU A 310 -4.91 -3.51 7.40
CA GLU A 310 -4.69 -3.40 5.97
C GLU A 310 -5.92 -2.80 5.30
N SER A 311 -5.70 -1.81 4.45
CA SER A 311 -6.78 -1.21 3.67
C SER A 311 -6.93 -1.81 2.28
N PHE A 312 -5.84 -2.37 1.72
CA PHE A 312 -5.83 -2.97 0.39
C PHE A 312 -4.81 -4.11 0.29
N GLY A 313 -3.54 -3.87 0.60
CA GLY A 313 -2.49 -4.87 0.51
C GLY A 313 -1.66 -4.79 -0.77
N MET A 314 -1.01 -3.65 -1.01
CA MET A 314 -0.08 -3.47 -2.14
C MET A 314 0.96 -4.60 -2.20
N SER A 315 1.56 -4.95 -1.06
CA SER A 315 2.54 -6.05 -0.97
C SER A 315 1.95 -7.42 -1.33
N VAL A 316 0.64 -7.62 -1.17
CA VAL A 316 -0.03 -8.85 -1.63
C VAL A 316 -0.09 -8.86 -3.15
N VAL A 317 -0.46 -7.74 -3.78
CA VAL A 317 -0.51 -7.65 -5.26
C VAL A 317 0.87 -7.85 -5.87
N GLU A 318 1.91 -7.23 -5.29
CA GLU A 318 3.32 -7.44 -5.70
C GLU A 318 3.70 -8.93 -5.59
N ALA A 319 3.37 -9.57 -4.46
CA ALA A 319 3.65 -10.98 -4.26
C ALA A 319 2.88 -11.88 -5.24
N LEU A 320 1.59 -11.61 -5.50
CA LEU A 320 0.79 -12.37 -6.48
C LEU A 320 1.36 -12.28 -7.90
N ALA A 321 1.98 -11.15 -8.25
CA ALA A 321 2.62 -10.96 -9.55
C ALA A 321 3.95 -11.70 -9.66
N ASP A 322 4.81 -11.58 -8.65
CA ASP A 322 6.23 -11.91 -8.73
C ASP A 322 6.61 -13.23 -8.05
N ALA A 323 5.76 -13.80 -7.18
CA ALA A 323 6.10 -15.02 -6.46
C ALA A 323 6.39 -16.20 -7.41
N GLY A 324 7.48 -16.91 -7.11
CA GLY A 324 7.86 -18.14 -7.82
C GLY A 324 6.94 -19.32 -7.50
N GLY A 325 6.28 -19.29 -6.35
CA GLY A 325 5.34 -20.31 -5.87
C GLY A 325 4.01 -19.74 -5.42
N VAL A 326 3.50 -20.21 -4.28
CA VAL A 326 2.20 -19.79 -3.73
C VAL A 326 2.33 -18.58 -2.81
N VAL A 327 1.31 -17.71 -2.81
CA VAL A 327 1.16 -16.59 -1.86
C VAL A 327 0.09 -16.94 -0.84
N LEU A 328 0.44 -16.94 0.43
CA LEU A 328 -0.48 -17.07 1.55
C LEU A 328 -0.68 -15.70 2.21
N ALA A 329 -1.90 -15.27 2.33
CA ALA A 329 -2.23 -13.98 2.94
C ALA A 329 -3.14 -14.14 4.15
N GLY A 330 -3.00 -13.26 5.15
CA GLY A 330 -3.89 -13.25 6.30
C GLY A 330 -5.33 -12.93 5.88
N ASP A 331 -6.30 -13.69 6.40
CA ASP A 331 -7.72 -13.43 6.12
C ASP A 331 -8.20 -12.20 6.89
N ASN A 332 -7.93 -11.04 6.30
CA ASN A 332 -8.39 -9.76 6.81
C ASN A 332 -9.12 -8.96 5.72
N PRO A 333 -10.00 -8.03 6.09
CA PRO A 333 -10.85 -7.30 5.14
C PRO A 333 -10.08 -6.61 4.02
N GLY A 334 -8.89 -6.05 4.30
CA GLY A 334 -8.09 -5.36 3.28
C GLY A 334 -7.52 -6.31 2.23
N TYR A 335 -7.08 -7.49 2.62
CA TYR A 335 -6.47 -8.46 1.71
C TYR A 335 -7.48 -9.25 0.88
N ARG A 336 -8.74 -9.35 1.33
CA ARG A 336 -9.80 -10.03 0.56
C ARG A 336 -10.01 -9.43 -0.83
N THR A 337 -9.75 -8.14 -1.03
CA THR A 337 -9.88 -7.50 -2.35
C THR A 337 -8.86 -8.04 -3.36
N PRO A 338 -7.53 -8.00 -3.12
CA PRO A 338 -6.56 -8.59 -4.04
C PRO A 338 -6.65 -10.12 -4.10
N MET A 339 -7.03 -10.78 -3.01
CA MET A 339 -7.12 -12.24 -2.91
C MET A 339 -8.45 -12.84 -3.42
N ALA A 340 -9.37 -12.03 -3.95
CA ALA A 340 -10.65 -12.52 -4.46
C ALA A 340 -10.45 -13.56 -5.58
N GLY A 341 -11.01 -14.77 -5.39
CA GLY A 341 -10.81 -15.94 -6.25
C GLY A 341 -9.62 -16.83 -5.83
N LEU A 342 -8.97 -16.52 -4.70
CA LEU A 342 -7.83 -17.24 -4.14
C LEU A 342 -8.08 -17.54 -2.64
N GLU A 343 -9.32 -17.87 -2.28
CA GLU A 343 -9.76 -18.03 -0.89
C GLU A 343 -9.04 -19.18 -0.16
N ASP A 344 -8.60 -20.21 -0.88
CA ASP A 344 -7.82 -21.34 -0.36
C ASP A 344 -6.37 -20.97 0.03
N GLN A 345 -5.95 -19.76 -0.31
CA GLN A 345 -4.66 -19.16 0.03
C GLN A 345 -4.78 -18.13 1.17
N LEU A 346 -5.98 -17.93 1.71
CA LEU A 346 -6.21 -17.14 2.90
C LEU A 346 -6.00 -17.98 4.16
N VAL A 347 -5.34 -17.41 5.16
CA VAL A 347 -5.05 -18.05 6.44
C VAL A 347 -5.55 -17.18 7.60
N ASP A 348 -6.04 -17.80 8.66
CA ASP A 348 -6.25 -17.11 9.93
C ASP A 348 -4.94 -17.12 10.74
N PRO A 349 -4.26 -15.97 10.86
CA PRO A 349 -3.01 -15.92 11.63
C PRO A 349 -3.20 -16.19 13.12
N GLY A 350 -4.42 -16.02 13.63
CA GLY A 350 -4.78 -16.29 15.04
C GLY A 350 -4.91 -17.78 15.36
N ASP A 351 -5.17 -18.64 14.37
CA ASP A 351 -5.18 -20.09 14.52
C ASP A 351 -3.85 -20.69 14.06
N THR A 352 -2.87 -20.73 14.96
CA THR A 352 -1.53 -21.29 14.69
C THR A 352 -1.59 -22.71 14.13
N ALA A 353 -2.50 -23.57 14.63
CA ALA A 353 -2.59 -24.96 14.21
C ALA A 353 -3.15 -25.09 12.78
N ALA A 354 -4.20 -24.33 12.44
CA ALA A 354 -4.73 -24.29 11.08
C ALA A 354 -3.70 -23.69 10.11
N PHE A 355 -3.01 -22.61 10.51
CA PHE A 355 -1.99 -21.98 9.68
C PHE A 355 -0.80 -22.94 9.43
N ALA A 356 -0.33 -23.65 10.46
CA ALA A 356 0.71 -24.67 10.33
C ALA A 356 0.31 -25.79 9.36
N ARG A 357 -0.93 -26.30 9.43
CA ARG A 357 -1.45 -27.31 8.49
C ARG A 357 -1.50 -26.77 7.05
N THR A 358 -1.95 -25.54 6.88
CA THR A 358 -2.01 -24.89 5.55
C THR A 358 -0.60 -24.73 4.97
N LEU A 359 0.36 -24.26 5.77
CA LEU A 359 1.77 -24.20 5.34
C LEU A 359 2.31 -25.57 4.96
N ALA A 360 2.09 -26.62 5.79
CA ALA A 360 2.55 -27.99 5.50
C ALA A 360 2.01 -28.49 4.15
N ARG A 361 0.72 -28.30 3.90
CA ARG A 361 0.10 -28.67 2.61
C ARG A 361 0.84 -28.05 1.44
N TRP A 362 1.11 -26.75 1.50
CA TRP A 362 1.81 -26.05 0.41
C TRP A 362 3.31 -26.36 0.33
N VAL A 363 3.95 -26.65 1.46
CA VAL A 363 5.36 -27.11 1.51
C VAL A 363 5.50 -28.49 0.86
N ASP A 364 4.58 -29.40 1.13
CA ASP A 364 4.67 -30.80 0.70
C ASP A 364 4.19 -31.02 -0.74
N ASP A 365 3.41 -30.10 -1.32
CA ASP A 365 2.85 -30.25 -2.68
C ASP A 365 3.43 -29.24 -3.68
N PRO A 366 4.52 -29.58 -4.39
CA PRO A 366 5.10 -28.70 -5.41
C PRO A 366 4.20 -28.51 -6.64
N ALA A 367 3.33 -29.49 -6.95
CA ALA A 367 2.41 -29.37 -8.08
C ALA A 367 1.32 -28.35 -7.80
N ALA A 368 0.76 -28.35 -6.58
CA ALA A 368 -0.19 -27.33 -6.14
C ALA A 368 0.44 -25.93 -6.16
N ARG A 369 1.69 -25.76 -5.67
CA ARG A 369 2.41 -24.47 -5.78
C ARG A 369 2.55 -23.99 -7.22
N ALA A 370 2.92 -24.89 -8.13
CA ALA A 370 3.05 -24.54 -9.54
C ALA A 370 1.69 -24.15 -10.16
N ALA A 371 0.62 -24.86 -9.81
CA ALA A 371 -0.74 -24.60 -10.29
C ALA A 371 -1.29 -23.25 -9.78
N ALA A 372 -0.91 -22.82 -8.58
CA ALA A 372 -1.34 -21.55 -7.98
C ALA A 372 -0.85 -20.30 -8.74
N ARG A 373 0.27 -20.38 -9.45
CA ARG A 373 0.93 -19.23 -10.10
C ARG A 373 0.06 -18.53 -11.15
N SER A 374 -0.65 -19.27 -11.99
CA SER A 374 -1.45 -18.68 -13.06
C SER A 374 -2.65 -17.87 -12.52
N PRO A 375 -3.50 -18.41 -11.62
CA PRO A 375 -4.58 -17.63 -11.03
C PRO A 375 -4.08 -16.44 -10.17
N GLN A 376 -2.94 -16.57 -9.48
CA GLN A 376 -2.33 -15.46 -8.75
C GLN A 376 -1.95 -14.28 -9.66
N ARG A 377 -1.26 -14.56 -10.76
CA ARG A 377 -0.90 -13.54 -11.75
C ARG A 377 -2.14 -12.89 -12.37
N ALA A 378 -3.16 -13.68 -12.68
CA ALA A 378 -4.42 -13.13 -13.18
C ALA A 378 -5.11 -12.22 -12.15
N ALA A 379 -5.03 -12.56 -10.86
CA ALA A 379 -5.53 -11.72 -9.78
C ALA A 379 -4.73 -10.41 -9.67
N ALA A 380 -3.41 -10.44 -9.78
CA ALA A 380 -2.55 -9.26 -9.75
C ALA A 380 -2.82 -8.32 -10.94
N GLN A 381 -3.06 -8.86 -12.15
CA GLN A 381 -3.31 -8.08 -13.36
C GLN A 381 -4.51 -7.13 -13.23
N ARG A 382 -5.47 -7.42 -12.37
CA ARG A 382 -6.60 -6.51 -12.08
C ARG A 382 -6.14 -5.16 -11.51
N PHE A 383 -4.94 -5.12 -10.94
CA PHE A 383 -4.35 -3.96 -10.26
C PHE A 383 -3.11 -3.43 -10.98
N GLU A 384 -2.85 -3.91 -12.20
CA GLU A 384 -1.79 -3.37 -13.04
C GLU A 384 -1.99 -1.86 -13.23
N ALA A 385 -0.89 -1.12 -13.14
CA ALA A 385 -0.92 0.33 -13.08
C ALA A 385 -1.59 0.99 -14.28
N GLY A 386 -1.45 0.44 -15.49
CA GLY A 386 -2.14 0.91 -16.69
C GLY A 386 -3.65 0.74 -16.58
N ALA A 387 -4.11 -0.48 -16.22
CA ALA A 387 -5.53 -0.78 -16.09
C ALA A 387 -6.22 0.08 -15.03
N ILE A 388 -5.58 0.28 -13.86
CA ILE A 388 -6.11 1.16 -12.80
C ILE A 388 -6.09 2.63 -13.25
N THR A 389 -5.09 3.05 -14.02
CA THR A 389 -5.02 4.42 -14.55
C THR A 389 -6.15 4.68 -15.54
N GLU A 390 -6.46 3.74 -16.43
CA GLU A 390 -7.59 3.83 -17.35
C GLU A 390 -8.94 3.91 -16.62
N GLN A 391 -9.15 3.06 -15.59
CA GLN A 391 -10.34 3.13 -14.74
C GLN A 391 -10.45 4.48 -14.04
N THR A 392 -9.34 5.00 -13.54
CA THR A 392 -9.28 6.29 -12.86
C THR A 392 -9.59 7.44 -13.82
N LEU A 393 -9.07 7.41 -15.05
CA LEU A 393 -9.37 8.40 -16.08
C LEU A 393 -10.86 8.38 -16.45
N ALA A 394 -11.45 7.22 -16.67
CA ALA A 394 -12.89 7.11 -16.95
C ALA A 394 -13.74 7.68 -15.79
N TRP A 395 -13.32 7.45 -14.56
CA TRP A 395 -13.94 8.00 -13.36
C TRP A 395 -13.81 9.53 -13.30
N TYR A 396 -12.64 10.11 -13.66
CA TYR A 396 -12.45 11.56 -13.76
C TYR A 396 -13.32 12.17 -14.83
N GLU A 397 -13.39 11.56 -16.02
CA GLU A 397 -14.19 12.06 -17.15
C GLU A 397 -15.69 12.10 -16.80
N ALA A 398 -16.19 11.06 -16.14
CA ALA A 398 -17.57 11.03 -15.65
C ALA A 398 -17.84 12.16 -14.64
N ALA A 399 -16.93 12.39 -13.68
CA ALA A 399 -17.05 13.47 -12.71
C ALA A 399 -17.01 14.86 -13.36
N ILE A 400 -16.10 15.06 -14.34
CA ILE A 400 -15.98 16.31 -15.10
C ILE A 400 -17.26 16.56 -15.91
N ALA A 401 -17.84 15.53 -16.54
CA ALA A 401 -19.08 15.65 -17.30
C ALA A 401 -20.26 16.03 -16.38
N ALA A 402 -20.39 15.38 -15.23
CA ALA A 402 -21.42 15.69 -14.23
C ALA A 402 -21.29 17.15 -13.75
N ARG A 403 -20.09 17.59 -13.41
CA ARG A 403 -19.83 18.98 -12.98
C ARG A 403 -20.19 20.02 -14.04
N ARG A 404 -19.94 19.73 -15.31
CA ARG A 404 -20.28 20.61 -16.43
C ARG A 404 -21.79 20.68 -16.66
N ALA A 405 -22.49 19.57 -16.47
CA ALA A 405 -23.96 19.54 -16.57
C ALA A 405 -24.62 20.40 -15.47
N ASP A 406 -24.15 20.23 -14.22
CA ASP A 406 -24.63 21.05 -13.09
C ASP A 406 -24.39 22.55 -13.28
N ALA A 407 -23.23 22.92 -13.86
CA ALA A 407 -22.92 24.32 -14.14
C ALA A 407 -23.75 24.96 -15.24
N ARG A 408 -24.45 24.16 -16.07
CA ARG A 408 -25.33 24.61 -17.16
C ARG A 408 -26.82 24.59 -16.78
N ALA A 409 -27.16 23.90 -15.68
CA ALA A 409 -28.54 23.88 -15.21
C ALA A 409 -28.98 25.28 -14.75
N PRO A 410 -30.12 25.81 -15.22
CA PRO A 410 -30.64 27.08 -14.74
C PRO A 410 -30.96 26.96 -13.25
N ARG A 411 -30.55 27.93 -12.45
CA ARG A 411 -30.83 28.03 -11.01
C ARG A 411 -32.24 28.48 -10.75
#